data_ec88b73834c565773cfe8c55d6ffaeb0
#
_entry.id   ec88b73834c565773cfe8c55d6ffaeb0
#
_cell.length_a   1.000
_cell.length_b   1.000
_cell.length_c   1.000
_cell.angle_alpha   90.00
_cell.angle_beta   90.00
_cell.angle_gamma   90.00
#
_symmetry.space_group_name_H-M   'P 1'
#
loop_
_entity.id
_entity.type
_entity.pdbx_description
1 polymer ?
#
loop_
_entity_poly.entity_id
_entity_poly.type
_entity_poly.pdbx_seq_one_letter_code
_entity_poly.pdbx_strand_id
1 'polypeptide(L)'
;MGIIFHEETKTFHLTNGEISYIMTVLPNGHLGNLYYGKAIRDREDFSHLLELVQRPMFQYVYDDDRLFSLESVKQELPVYGTTDYRAPMVEVLQSNGSRISDFVYVSHEVNEGKPKLEALPATYTENDDEAATLIVTLKDSLTGIKARMLYTIWSDRPVIAKSVEYVNEGTEAVHLTTAYSMCLDLPDPDYQWMQLSGAWARERNIITRDLEQGVQSIGSNRGHSSHEHNPFIALKRETTDENQGEAIGISLVYSGNFKIQAEVDTRNTARILAGINPDTFDWKLDAGEHFQTPEAVIVYSDQGLNKMSQTFHKLYQKRLARGEWRDKPLSLIHI
;
A
#
# COMPACT_ATOMS: atom_id res chain seq x y z
N MET A 1 7.26 20.46 6.24
CA MET A 1 7.33 19.01 6.35
C MET A 1 5.93 18.53 6.64
N GLY A 2 5.48 17.50 5.97
CA GLY A 2 4.13 16.95 6.16
C GLY A 2 3.42 16.68 4.86
N ILE A 3 2.16 17.09 4.79
CA ILE A 3 1.27 16.84 3.66
C ILE A 3 0.90 18.17 3.02
N ILE A 4 1.17 18.29 1.72
CA ILE A 4 0.85 19.46 0.90
C ILE A 4 -0.23 19.04 -0.09
N PHE A 5 -1.28 19.83 -0.20
CA PHE A 5 -2.33 19.63 -1.19
C PHE A 5 -2.36 20.82 -2.18
N HIS A 6 -2.25 20.50 -3.45
CA HIS A 6 -2.35 21.46 -4.54
C HIS A 6 -3.77 21.42 -5.12
N GLU A 7 -4.58 22.41 -4.75
CA GLU A 7 -6.03 22.46 -5.06
C GLU A 7 -6.33 22.43 -6.55
N GLU A 8 -5.56 23.18 -7.36
CA GLU A 8 -5.79 23.29 -8.80
C GLU A 8 -5.54 21.99 -9.56
N THR A 9 -4.48 21.27 -9.17
CA THR A 9 -4.09 19.99 -9.78
C THR A 9 -4.63 18.78 -9.04
N LYS A 10 -5.28 18.99 -7.88
CA LYS A 10 -5.74 17.96 -6.95
C LYS A 10 -4.66 16.92 -6.63
N THR A 11 -3.45 17.41 -6.40
CA THR A 11 -2.27 16.59 -6.14
C THR A 11 -1.87 16.69 -4.68
N PHE A 12 -1.59 15.53 -4.09
CA PHE A 12 -1.10 15.39 -2.72
C PHE A 12 0.40 15.07 -2.77
N HIS A 13 1.19 15.84 -2.03
CA HIS A 13 2.61 15.58 -1.83
C HIS A 13 2.88 15.38 -0.35
N LEU A 14 3.14 14.14 0.04
CA LEU A 14 3.57 13.76 1.39
C LEU A 14 5.10 13.74 1.42
N THR A 15 5.71 14.55 2.27
CA THR A 15 7.18 14.62 2.37
C THR A 15 7.66 14.98 3.77
N ASN A 16 8.77 14.37 4.18
CA ASN A 16 9.47 14.68 5.44
C ASN A 16 10.91 15.16 5.21
N GLY A 17 11.30 15.35 3.93
CA GLY A 17 12.66 15.74 3.56
C GLY A 17 13.60 14.57 3.28
N GLU A 18 13.28 13.34 3.71
CA GLU A 18 13.99 12.12 3.31
C GLU A 18 13.28 11.42 2.14
N ILE A 19 11.94 11.42 2.16
CA ILE A 19 11.10 10.79 1.12
C ILE A 19 10.03 11.73 0.59
N SER A 20 9.55 11.41 -0.61
CA SER A 20 8.34 11.96 -1.21
C SER A 20 7.40 10.84 -1.66
N TYR A 21 6.12 11.00 -1.37
CA TYR A 21 5.02 10.19 -1.90
C TYR A 21 4.02 11.12 -2.55
N ILE A 22 3.79 10.97 -3.86
CA ILE A 22 2.97 11.90 -4.62
C ILE A 22 1.85 11.14 -5.31
N MET A 23 0.62 11.61 -5.12
CA MET A 23 -0.57 11.08 -5.75
C MET A 23 -1.47 12.20 -6.25
N THR A 24 -2.31 11.92 -7.23
CA THR A 24 -3.22 12.91 -7.82
C THR A 24 -4.59 12.29 -8.08
N VAL A 25 -5.61 13.14 -8.09
CA VAL A 25 -6.93 12.75 -8.60
C VAL A 25 -6.86 12.79 -10.12
N LEU A 26 -7.04 11.64 -10.74
CA LEU A 26 -7.03 11.47 -12.20
C LEU A 26 -8.26 12.10 -12.85
N PRO A 27 -8.25 12.35 -14.16
CA PRO A 27 -9.39 12.97 -14.87
C PRO A 27 -10.73 12.24 -14.68
N ASN A 28 -10.70 10.92 -14.53
CA ASN A 28 -11.89 10.10 -14.27
C ASN A 28 -12.28 10.02 -12.77
N GLY A 29 -11.59 10.75 -11.90
CA GLY A 29 -11.86 10.77 -10.46
C GLY A 29 -11.15 9.70 -9.63
N HIS A 30 -10.47 8.74 -10.25
CA HIS A 30 -9.66 7.76 -9.51
C HIS A 30 -8.43 8.40 -8.89
N LEU A 31 -7.83 7.75 -7.89
CA LEU A 31 -6.60 8.19 -7.27
C LEU A 31 -5.39 7.51 -7.93
N GLY A 32 -4.57 8.31 -8.60
CA GLY A 32 -3.35 7.86 -9.27
C GLY A 32 -2.10 8.04 -8.42
N ASN A 33 -1.16 7.10 -8.53
CA ASN A 33 0.18 7.22 -7.97
C ASN A 33 1.10 7.89 -8.99
N LEU A 34 1.83 8.93 -8.57
CA LEU A 34 2.79 9.61 -9.42
C LEU A 34 4.24 9.27 -9.07
N TYR A 35 4.56 9.21 -7.77
CA TYR A 35 5.94 9.02 -7.32
C TYR A 35 6.00 8.46 -5.90
N TYR A 36 6.94 7.57 -5.65
CA TYR A 36 7.44 7.20 -4.34
C TYR A 36 8.94 6.98 -4.39
N GLY A 37 9.68 7.61 -3.47
CA GLY A 37 11.13 7.49 -3.42
C GLY A 37 11.80 8.57 -2.59
N LYS A 38 13.06 8.87 -2.93
CA LYS A 38 13.83 9.96 -2.31
C LYS A 38 13.08 11.28 -2.42
N ALA A 39 13.21 12.12 -1.39
CA ALA A 39 12.55 13.43 -1.37
C ALA A 39 12.90 14.28 -2.60
N ILE A 40 11.88 14.80 -3.24
CA ILE A 40 11.99 15.75 -4.34
C ILE A 40 11.38 17.09 -3.93
N ARG A 41 11.79 18.15 -4.62
CA ARG A 41 11.28 19.49 -4.36
C ARG A 41 9.79 19.58 -4.70
N ASP A 42 9.03 20.20 -3.81
CA ASP A 42 7.61 20.48 -4.05
C ASP A 42 7.40 21.44 -5.24
N ARG A 43 6.31 21.20 -5.97
CA ARG A 43 5.88 21.99 -7.14
C ARG A 43 4.35 22.04 -7.16
N GLU A 44 3.81 23.08 -7.76
CA GLU A 44 2.35 23.22 -7.96
C GLU A 44 1.80 22.18 -8.95
N ASP A 45 2.61 21.72 -9.89
CA ASP A 45 2.24 20.75 -10.92
C ASP A 45 3.25 19.60 -11.02
N PHE A 46 2.73 18.39 -10.87
CA PHE A 46 3.44 17.11 -11.02
C PHE A 46 2.93 16.29 -12.22
N SER A 47 2.16 16.88 -13.13
CA SER A 47 1.58 16.18 -14.29
C SER A 47 2.63 15.50 -15.17
N HIS A 48 3.85 16.03 -15.20
CA HIS A 48 4.98 15.44 -15.94
C HIS A 48 5.41 14.06 -15.42
N LEU A 49 4.96 13.66 -14.21
CA LEU A 49 5.18 12.31 -13.65
C LEU A 49 4.06 11.31 -14.03
N LEU A 50 2.97 11.81 -14.63
CA LEU A 50 1.90 10.97 -15.14
C LEU A 50 2.28 10.44 -16.53
N GLU A 51 2.55 9.15 -16.60
CA GLU A 51 2.87 8.49 -17.87
C GLU A 51 1.59 8.22 -18.66
N LEU A 52 1.41 8.96 -19.74
CA LEU A 52 0.33 8.78 -20.69
C LEU A 52 0.88 8.15 -21.97
N VAL A 53 0.29 7.06 -22.40
CA VAL A 53 0.77 6.28 -23.55
C VAL A 53 -0.30 6.27 -24.65
N GLN A 54 -0.01 6.90 -25.79
CA GLN A 54 -0.89 6.79 -26.94
C GLN A 54 -0.82 5.39 -27.56
N ARG A 55 -1.98 4.73 -27.64
CA ARG A 55 -2.13 3.45 -28.31
C ARG A 55 -3.24 3.48 -29.36
N PRO A 56 -2.98 3.00 -30.57
CA PRO A 56 -3.96 3.07 -31.66
C PRO A 56 -5.16 2.12 -31.50
N MET A 57 -5.12 1.19 -30.53
CA MET A 57 -6.11 0.12 -30.34
C MET A 57 -6.64 0.05 -28.90
N PHE A 58 -6.73 1.18 -28.19
CA PHE A 58 -7.38 1.19 -26.88
C PHE A 58 -8.84 0.77 -26.98
N GLN A 59 -9.24 -0.13 -26.11
CA GLN A 59 -10.63 -0.55 -25.97
C GLN A 59 -11.48 0.49 -25.22
N TYR A 60 -10.84 1.37 -24.45
CA TYR A 60 -11.48 2.41 -23.67
C TYR A 60 -10.83 3.77 -23.92
N VAL A 61 -11.67 4.74 -24.20
CA VAL A 61 -11.31 6.14 -24.34
C VAL A 61 -12.15 6.93 -23.33
N TYR A 62 -11.50 7.67 -22.46
CA TYR A 62 -12.16 8.53 -21.49
C TYR A 62 -12.35 9.92 -22.09
N ASP A 63 -13.58 10.39 -22.17
CA ASP A 63 -13.95 11.74 -22.66
C ASP A 63 -13.20 12.14 -23.94
N ASP A 64 -13.14 11.20 -24.92
CA ASP A 64 -12.37 11.34 -26.19
C ASP A 64 -10.85 11.49 -26.04
N ASP A 65 -10.30 11.42 -24.83
CA ASP A 65 -8.86 11.41 -24.61
C ASP A 65 -8.26 10.03 -24.92
N ARG A 66 -7.54 9.96 -26.05
CA ARG A 66 -6.87 8.75 -26.52
C ARG A 66 -5.56 8.42 -25.81
N LEU A 67 -5.08 9.31 -24.92
CA LEU A 67 -3.88 9.11 -24.16
C LEU A 67 -4.18 8.52 -22.77
N PHE A 68 -5.39 8.72 -22.26
CA PHE A 68 -5.76 8.30 -20.92
C PHE A 68 -6.41 6.92 -20.91
N SER A 69 -5.81 5.98 -20.17
CA SER A 69 -6.37 4.66 -19.88
C SER A 69 -5.82 4.13 -18.56
N LEU A 70 -6.70 3.61 -17.71
CA LEU A 70 -6.31 2.98 -16.45
C LEU A 70 -5.45 1.72 -16.65
N GLU A 71 -5.47 1.13 -17.84
CA GLU A 71 -4.58 0.01 -18.21
C GLU A 71 -3.10 0.37 -18.14
N SER A 72 -2.73 1.65 -18.31
CA SER A 72 -1.33 2.11 -18.29
C SER A 72 -0.99 3.03 -17.11
N VAL A 73 -2.00 3.57 -16.43
CA VAL A 73 -1.79 4.52 -15.33
C VAL A 73 -1.55 3.78 -14.02
N LYS A 74 -0.63 4.29 -13.21
CA LYS A 74 -0.38 3.81 -11.86
C LYS A 74 -1.50 4.26 -10.92
N GLN A 75 -2.01 3.37 -10.05
CA GLN A 75 -3.17 3.62 -9.22
C GLN A 75 -2.91 3.35 -7.73
N GLU A 76 -3.66 4.02 -6.87
CA GLU A 76 -3.64 3.81 -5.41
C GLU A 76 -4.70 2.80 -4.95
N LEU A 77 -5.86 2.75 -5.61
CA LEU A 77 -6.94 1.81 -5.34
C LEU A 77 -7.43 1.17 -6.65
N PRO A 78 -6.64 0.27 -7.24
CA PRO A 78 -7.08 -0.44 -8.44
C PRO A 78 -8.24 -1.39 -8.11
N VAL A 79 -9.25 -1.40 -9.00
CA VAL A 79 -10.45 -2.23 -8.90
C VAL A 79 -10.75 -2.92 -10.23
N TYR A 80 -11.58 -3.96 -10.17
CA TYR A 80 -12.05 -4.65 -11.36
C TYR A 80 -13.17 -3.86 -12.05
N GLY A 81 -13.16 -3.85 -13.38
CA GLY A 81 -14.24 -3.30 -14.20
C GLY A 81 -14.01 -1.90 -14.78
N THR A 82 -12.81 -1.32 -14.56
CA THR A 82 -12.46 0.05 -14.98
C THR A 82 -11.36 0.08 -16.06
N THR A 83 -11.18 -0.99 -16.83
CA THR A 83 -10.11 -1.20 -17.83
C THR A 83 -8.70 -1.40 -17.27
N ASP A 84 -8.51 -1.44 -15.97
CA ASP A 84 -7.29 -1.98 -15.36
C ASP A 84 -7.44 -3.50 -15.23
N TYR A 85 -6.59 -4.27 -15.91
CA TYR A 85 -6.63 -5.74 -15.94
C TYR A 85 -5.62 -6.38 -14.99
N ARG A 86 -4.81 -5.56 -14.30
CA ARG A 86 -3.91 -6.01 -13.25
C ARG A 86 -4.68 -6.35 -11.98
N ALA A 87 -4.06 -7.07 -11.07
CA ALA A 87 -4.67 -7.49 -9.81
C ALA A 87 -5.29 -6.30 -9.05
N PRO A 88 -6.57 -6.41 -8.62
CA PRO A 88 -7.25 -5.37 -7.87
C PRO A 88 -6.77 -5.34 -6.40
N MET A 89 -6.81 -4.16 -5.78
CA MET A 89 -6.57 -4.00 -4.35
C MET A 89 -7.79 -4.40 -3.51
N VAL A 90 -8.98 -4.20 -4.05
CA VAL A 90 -10.24 -4.57 -3.43
C VAL A 90 -11.20 -5.17 -4.45
N GLU A 91 -11.94 -6.20 -4.03
CA GLU A 91 -13.07 -6.73 -4.77
C GLU A 91 -14.32 -6.72 -3.90
N VAL A 92 -15.37 -6.10 -4.42
CA VAL A 92 -16.68 -6.01 -3.78
C VAL A 92 -17.65 -6.89 -4.56
N LEU A 93 -18.06 -8.01 -3.98
CA LEU A 93 -19.10 -8.87 -4.54
C LEU A 93 -20.47 -8.33 -4.11
N GLN A 94 -21.22 -7.84 -5.07
CA GLN A 94 -22.58 -7.31 -4.89
C GLN A 94 -23.62 -8.43 -4.80
N SER A 95 -24.79 -8.13 -4.26
CA SER A 95 -25.92 -9.08 -4.11
C SER A 95 -26.36 -9.75 -5.42
N ASN A 96 -26.18 -9.05 -6.54
CA ASN A 96 -26.49 -9.55 -7.89
C ASN A 96 -25.36 -10.39 -8.53
N GLY A 97 -24.25 -10.60 -7.81
CA GLY A 97 -23.07 -11.34 -8.29
C GLY A 97 -22.04 -10.50 -9.06
N SER A 98 -22.29 -9.21 -9.30
CA SER A 98 -21.33 -8.31 -9.92
C SER A 98 -20.13 -8.06 -9.00
N ARG A 99 -18.96 -7.87 -9.62
CA ARG A 99 -17.70 -7.46 -8.95
C ARG A 99 -17.16 -6.13 -9.48
N ILE A 100 -17.94 -5.47 -10.35
CA ILE A 100 -17.54 -4.19 -10.94
C ILE A 100 -17.69 -3.11 -9.88
N SER A 101 -16.64 -2.33 -9.68
CA SER A 101 -16.59 -1.20 -8.74
C SER A 101 -15.95 0.02 -9.41
N ASP A 102 -16.35 1.22 -8.98
CA ASP A 102 -15.85 2.49 -9.52
C ASP A 102 -15.67 3.50 -8.38
N PHE A 103 -14.50 3.46 -7.73
CA PHE A 103 -14.17 4.31 -6.58
C PHE A 103 -13.62 5.66 -7.03
N VAL A 104 -14.42 6.70 -6.98
CA VAL A 104 -14.01 8.06 -7.33
C VAL A 104 -13.78 8.92 -6.09
N TYR A 105 -12.89 9.89 -6.20
CA TYR A 105 -12.54 10.84 -5.15
C TYR A 105 -13.77 11.67 -4.71
N VAL A 106 -13.93 11.78 -3.39
CA VAL A 106 -14.98 12.59 -2.77
C VAL A 106 -14.39 13.74 -1.95
N SER A 107 -13.46 13.42 -1.05
CA SER A 107 -12.89 14.38 -0.12
C SER A 107 -11.55 13.87 0.45
N HIS A 108 -10.87 14.73 1.16
CA HIS A 108 -9.71 14.36 1.97
C HIS A 108 -9.69 15.12 3.30
N GLU A 109 -8.93 14.58 4.23
CA GLU A 109 -8.65 15.16 5.54
C GLU A 109 -7.16 15.05 5.82
N VAL A 110 -6.56 16.07 6.45
CA VAL A 110 -5.18 16.04 6.92
C VAL A 110 -5.20 16.21 8.44
N ASN A 111 -4.63 15.25 9.15
CA ASN A 111 -4.57 15.23 10.60
C ASN A 111 -3.11 15.22 11.07
N GLU A 112 -2.83 15.92 12.16
CA GLU A 112 -1.59 15.76 12.91
C GLU A 112 -1.62 14.40 13.64
N GLY A 113 -0.45 13.77 13.78
CA GLY A 113 -0.32 12.46 14.42
C GLY A 113 -0.86 11.31 13.55
N LYS A 114 -1.17 10.20 14.23
CA LYS A 114 -1.64 8.96 13.60
C LYS A 114 -2.90 8.44 14.27
N PRO A 115 -4.02 8.30 13.53
CA PRO A 115 -5.23 7.68 14.05
C PRO A 115 -4.96 6.25 14.54
N LYS A 116 -5.64 5.85 15.61
CA LYS A 116 -5.60 4.47 16.11
C LYS A 116 -6.40 3.56 15.18
N LEU A 117 -5.87 2.41 14.87
CA LEU A 117 -6.64 1.32 14.26
C LEU A 117 -7.23 0.47 15.39
N GLU A 118 -8.55 0.43 15.49
CA GLU A 118 -9.22 -0.34 16.53
C GLU A 118 -9.06 -1.85 16.29
N ALA A 119 -8.84 -2.60 17.36
CA ALA A 119 -8.72 -4.06 17.38
C ALA A 119 -7.61 -4.67 16.49
N LEU A 120 -6.75 -3.87 15.88
CA LEU A 120 -5.64 -4.33 15.06
C LEU A 120 -4.30 -3.86 15.61
N PRO A 121 -3.23 -4.66 15.47
CA PRO A 121 -1.88 -4.18 15.73
C PRO A 121 -1.53 -3.09 14.72
N ALA A 122 -0.99 -1.98 15.21
CA ALA A 122 -0.58 -0.87 14.37
C ALA A 122 0.53 -0.07 15.05
N THR A 123 1.35 0.57 14.25
CA THR A 123 2.28 1.59 14.74
C THR A 123 1.50 2.77 15.33
N TYR A 124 2.10 3.49 16.26
CA TYR A 124 1.43 4.59 16.97
C TYR A 124 2.39 5.78 17.19
N THR A 125 1.84 6.96 17.42
CA THR A 125 2.56 8.16 17.87
C THR A 125 2.30 8.39 19.35
N GLU A 126 3.30 8.92 20.07
CA GLU A 126 3.13 9.41 21.44
C GLU A 126 2.74 10.88 21.46
N ASN A 127 3.19 11.63 20.44
CA ASN A 127 2.86 13.03 20.24
C ASN A 127 2.39 13.25 18.80
N ASP A 128 1.55 14.26 18.60
CA ASP A 128 0.95 14.55 17.30
C ASP A 128 1.96 15.05 16.26
N ASP A 129 3.07 15.67 16.70
CA ASP A 129 4.15 16.19 15.83
C ASP A 129 5.07 15.10 15.24
N GLU A 130 4.93 13.84 15.68
CA GLU A 130 5.74 12.72 15.20
C GLU A 130 5.37 12.26 13.78
N ALA A 131 4.14 12.53 13.35
CA ALA A 131 3.64 12.13 12.05
C ALA A 131 2.51 13.05 11.57
N ALA A 132 2.18 12.95 10.29
CA ALA A 132 0.97 13.53 9.72
C ALA A 132 0.22 12.44 8.93
N THR A 133 -1.10 12.45 8.99
CA THR A 133 -1.94 11.47 8.29
C THR A 133 -2.87 12.15 7.31
N LEU A 134 -2.77 11.74 6.04
CA LEU A 134 -3.74 12.04 5.00
C LEU A 134 -4.79 10.91 4.97
N ILE A 135 -6.05 11.27 4.98
CA ILE A 135 -7.17 10.37 4.73
C ILE A 135 -7.84 10.81 3.43
N VAL A 136 -7.77 9.99 2.40
CA VAL A 136 -8.48 10.22 1.13
C VAL A 136 -9.71 9.36 1.09
N THR A 137 -10.88 9.98 0.92
CA THR A 137 -12.16 9.27 0.81
C THR A 137 -12.54 9.12 -0.66
N LEU A 138 -12.67 7.88 -1.09
CA LEU A 138 -13.21 7.49 -2.39
C LEU A 138 -14.57 6.83 -2.18
N LYS A 139 -15.48 6.93 -3.16
CA LYS A 139 -16.80 6.31 -3.08
C LYS A 139 -17.20 5.69 -4.41
N ASP A 140 -17.71 4.48 -4.33
CA ASP A 140 -18.47 3.86 -5.42
C ASP A 140 -19.93 4.30 -5.31
N SER A 141 -20.37 5.08 -6.29
CA SER A 141 -21.74 5.65 -6.29
C SER A 141 -22.81 4.59 -6.52
N LEU A 142 -22.48 3.46 -7.17
CA LEU A 142 -23.42 2.38 -7.45
C LEU A 142 -23.76 1.57 -6.20
N THR A 143 -22.72 1.15 -5.47
CA THR A 143 -22.88 0.32 -4.27
C THR A 143 -23.05 1.12 -2.99
N GLY A 144 -22.62 2.37 -2.98
CA GLY A 144 -22.56 3.21 -1.79
C GLY A 144 -21.38 2.90 -0.87
N ILE A 145 -20.46 2.02 -1.29
CA ILE A 145 -19.26 1.70 -0.51
C ILE A 145 -18.29 2.87 -0.56
N LYS A 146 -17.78 3.28 0.61
CA LYS A 146 -16.66 4.21 0.75
C LYS A 146 -15.39 3.45 1.06
N ALA A 147 -14.27 3.91 0.49
CA ALA A 147 -12.92 3.54 0.88
C ALA A 147 -12.22 4.78 1.47
N ARG A 148 -11.91 4.75 2.76
CA ARG A 148 -11.11 5.76 3.44
C ARG A 148 -9.66 5.27 3.47
N MET A 149 -8.82 5.83 2.62
CA MET A 149 -7.42 5.43 2.48
C MET A 149 -6.55 6.29 3.40
N LEU A 150 -5.89 5.65 4.35
CA LEU A 150 -5.04 6.31 5.33
C LEU A 150 -3.57 6.23 4.89
N TYR A 151 -2.88 7.37 4.89
CA TYR A 151 -1.45 7.50 4.59
C TYR A 151 -0.80 8.30 5.70
N THR A 152 -0.03 7.63 6.56
CA THR A 152 0.72 8.30 7.63
C THR A 152 2.17 8.41 7.25
N ILE A 153 2.69 9.64 7.18
CA ILE A 153 4.13 9.91 6.98
C ILE A 153 4.75 10.33 8.30
N TRP A 154 5.87 9.70 8.66
CA TRP A 154 6.63 10.01 9.86
C TRP A 154 7.56 11.18 9.63
N SER A 155 7.70 12.07 10.64
CA SER A 155 8.48 13.31 10.51
C SER A 155 10.00 13.07 10.54
N ASP A 156 10.47 12.03 11.25
CA ASP A 156 11.88 11.79 11.59
C ASP A 156 12.49 10.56 10.89
N ARG A 157 11.76 9.92 9.98
CA ARG A 157 12.20 8.68 9.33
C ARG A 157 11.51 8.44 7.98
N PRO A 158 12.18 7.76 7.03
CA PRO A 158 11.66 7.52 5.68
C PRO A 158 10.59 6.41 5.68
N VAL A 159 9.47 6.64 6.38
CA VAL A 159 8.41 5.66 6.60
C VAL A 159 7.06 6.23 6.21
N ILE A 160 6.28 5.42 5.49
CA ILE A 160 4.85 5.62 5.28
C ILE A 160 4.10 4.38 5.77
N ALA A 161 3.05 4.58 6.57
CA ALA A 161 2.10 3.53 6.92
C ALA A 161 0.80 3.72 6.12
N LYS A 162 0.27 2.63 5.58
CA LYS A 162 -0.97 2.61 4.77
C LYS A 162 -1.97 1.62 5.35
N SER A 163 -3.24 1.98 5.32
CA SER A 163 -4.39 1.09 5.58
C SER A 163 -5.64 1.65 4.92
N VAL A 164 -6.69 0.85 4.86
CA VAL A 164 -7.97 1.27 4.28
C VAL A 164 -9.11 0.87 5.21
N GLU A 165 -10.05 1.78 5.43
CA GLU A 165 -11.33 1.49 6.06
C GLU A 165 -12.42 1.51 4.98
N TYR A 166 -13.10 0.38 4.80
CA TYR A 166 -14.27 0.28 3.92
C TYR A 166 -15.54 0.47 4.75
N VAL A 167 -16.42 1.37 4.32
CA VAL A 167 -17.68 1.69 4.99
C VAL A 167 -18.83 1.44 4.01
N ASN A 168 -19.80 0.65 4.41
CA ASN A 168 -21.00 0.42 3.60
C ASN A 168 -22.09 1.47 3.94
N GLU A 169 -22.15 2.53 3.13
CA GLU A 169 -23.24 3.51 3.19
C GLU A 169 -24.39 3.19 2.21
N GLY A 170 -24.33 2.06 1.55
CA GLY A 170 -25.41 1.56 0.71
C GLY A 170 -26.56 0.97 1.52
N THR A 171 -27.54 0.41 0.83
CA THR A 171 -28.73 -0.19 1.44
C THR A 171 -28.68 -1.72 1.47
N GLU A 172 -27.75 -2.33 0.75
CA GLU A 172 -27.60 -3.78 0.64
C GLU A 172 -26.27 -4.24 1.24
N ALA A 173 -26.26 -5.46 1.76
CA ALA A 173 -25.03 -6.11 2.16
C ALA A 173 -24.17 -6.45 0.93
N VAL A 174 -22.86 -6.31 1.07
CA VAL A 174 -21.88 -6.75 0.07
C VAL A 174 -20.86 -7.69 0.72
N HIS A 175 -20.06 -8.36 -0.09
CA HIS A 175 -18.95 -9.16 0.41
C HIS A 175 -17.63 -8.59 -0.11
N LEU A 176 -16.69 -8.34 0.79
CA LEU A 176 -15.30 -8.06 0.42
C LEU A 176 -14.59 -9.40 0.24
N THR A 177 -14.28 -9.76 -0.98
CA THR A 177 -13.56 -11.02 -1.31
C THR A 177 -12.07 -10.81 -1.49
N THR A 178 -11.66 -9.55 -1.65
CA THR A 178 -10.26 -9.09 -1.62
C THR A 178 -10.23 -7.75 -0.90
N ALA A 179 -9.29 -7.58 0.06
CA ALA A 179 -9.08 -6.33 0.78
C ALA A 179 -7.61 -6.20 1.19
N TYR A 180 -6.74 -5.84 0.23
CA TYR A 180 -5.35 -5.52 0.53
C TYR A 180 -5.23 -4.19 1.28
N SER A 181 -4.21 -4.06 2.09
CA SER A 181 -3.94 -2.86 2.90
C SER A 181 -3.28 -1.76 2.09
N MET A 182 -2.57 -2.13 1.04
CA MET A 182 -1.83 -1.19 0.19
C MET A 182 -1.67 -1.69 -1.24
N CYS A 183 -1.62 -0.73 -2.15
CA CYS A 183 -1.07 -0.84 -3.49
C CYS A 183 0.12 0.11 -3.62
N LEU A 184 1.14 -0.31 -4.39
CA LEU A 184 2.25 0.53 -4.84
C LEU A 184 2.61 0.10 -6.25
N ASP A 185 2.30 0.95 -7.23
CA ASP A 185 2.68 0.76 -8.61
C ASP A 185 4.05 1.44 -8.86
N LEU A 186 5.06 0.65 -9.25
CA LEU A 186 6.39 1.12 -9.59
C LEU A 186 6.52 1.31 -11.11
N PRO A 187 7.30 2.29 -11.57
CA PRO A 187 7.41 2.62 -13.00
C PRO A 187 8.18 1.58 -13.82
N ASP A 188 8.97 0.74 -13.15
CA ASP A 188 9.81 -0.29 -13.77
C ASP A 188 9.89 -1.55 -12.91
N PRO A 189 10.20 -2.73 -13.50
CA PRO A 189 10.39 -3.97 -12.77
C PRO A 189 11.85 -4.25 -12.41
N ASP A 190 12.78 -3.31 -12.63
CA ASP A 190 14.22 -3.51 -12.46
C ASP A 190 14.62 -3.61 -10.98
N TYR A 191 13.88 -4.45 -10.24
CA TYR A 191 14.10 -4.77 -8.84
C TYR A 191 14.30 -6.26 -8.64
N GLN A 192 15.06 -6.57 -7.62
CA GLN A 192 15.09 -7.89 -7.02
C GLN A 192 14.12 -7.94 -5.85
N TRP A 193 13.26 -8.95 -5.86
CA TRP A 193 12.42 -9.32 -4.74
C TRP A 193 13.23 -10.09 -3.72
N MET A 194 13.38 -9.56 -2.53
CA MET A 194 14.00 -10.23 -1.38
C MET A 194 12.93 -10.57 -0.34
N GLN A 195 12.92 -11.81 0.13
CA GLN A 195 11.99 -12.30 1.14
C GLN A 195 12.70 -13.08 2.24
N LEU A 196 12.04 -13.20 3.40
CA LEU A 196 12.49 -14.01 4.52
C LEU A 196 11.62 -15.26 4.61
N SER A 197 12.18 -16.40 4.24
CA SER A 197 11.45 -17.66 4.16
C SER A 197 12.22 -18.78 4.82
N GLY A 198 11.54 -19.89 5.13
CA GLY A 198 12.22 -21.03 5.74
C GLY A 198 11.27 -22.14 6.13
N ALA A 199 11.66 -22.84 7.17
CA ALA A 199 10.91 -23.90 7.79
C ALA A 199 11.29 -23.99 9.26
N TRP A 200 10.64 -24.87 10.02
CA TRP A 200 11.01 -25.15 11.40
C TRP A 200 12.50 -25.44 11.55
N ALA A 201 13.14 -24.80 12.53
CA ALA A 201 14.58 -24.82 12.82
C ALA A 201 15.50 -24.28 11.71
N ARG A 202 14.96 -23.60 10.70
CA ARG A 202 15.70 -22.86 9.66
C ARG A 202 14.88 -21.71 9.10
N GLU A 203 14.33 -20.89 9.99
CA GLU A 203 13.49 -19.75 9.68
C GLU A 203 14.32 -18.59 9.11
N ARG A 204 13.64 -17.67 8.42
CA ARG A 204 14.18 -16.37 7.96
C ARG A 204 15.40 -16.43 7.06
N ASN A 205 15.52 -17.47 6.25
CA ASN A 205 16.54 -17.47 5.20
C ASN A 205 16.20 -16.39 4.17
N ILE A 206 17.21 -15.63 3.78
CA ILE A 206 17.10 -14.63 2.72
C ILE A 206 17.03 -15.35 1.38
N ILE A 207 15.95 -15.10 0.64
CA ILE A 207 15.76 -15.56 -0.73
C ILE A 207 15.58 -14.33 -1.60
N THR A 208 16.41 -14.24 -2.67
CA THR A 208 16.37 -13.14 -3.63
C THR A 208 16.11 -13.69 -5.02
N ARG A 209 15.27 -13.01 -5.80
CA ARG A 209 14.95 -13.32 -7.20
C ARG A 209 14.60 -12.04 -7.94
N ASP A 210 14.83 -12.01 -9.24
CA ASP A 210 14.43 -10.87 -10.07
C ASP A 210 12.89 -10.80 -10.19
N LEU A 211 12.35 -9.59 -10.37
CA LEU A 211 10.97 -9.43 -10.77
C LEU A 211 10.85 -9.78 -12.26
N GLU A 212 9.98 -10.72 -12.56
CA GLU A 212 9.70 -11.16 -13.92
C GLU A 212 8.23 -10.94 -14.28
N GLN A 213 7.94 -10.88 -15.57
CA GLN A 213 6.57 -10.73 -16.07
C GLN A 213 5.65 -11.84 -15.54
N GLY A 214 4.49 -11.43 -15.02
CA GLY A 214 3.54 -12.30 -14.32
C GLY A 214 3.47 -11.99 -12.83
N VAL A 215 2.99 -12.95 -12.04
CA VAL A 215 2.75 -12.76 -10.59
C VAL A 215 3.74 -13.58 -9.77
N GLN A 216 4.44 -12.90 -8.87
CA GLN A 216 5.28 -13.50 -7.83
C GLN A 216 4.66 -13.17 -6.46
N SER A 217 4.61 -14.13 -5.55
CA SER A 217 4.00 -13.89 -4.24
C SER A 217 4.58 -14.74 -3.13
N ILE A 218 4.36 -14.28 -1.90
CA ILE A 218 4.46 -15.04 -0.65
C ILE A 218 3.19 -14.86 0.17
N GLY A 219 2.90 -15.82 1.03
CA GLY A 219 1.71 -15.71 1.89
C GLY A 219 1.57 -16.88 2.85
N SER A 220 0.52 -16.83 3.64
CA SER A 220 0.11 -17.92 4.54
C SER A 220 -1.40 -18.09 4.52
N ASN A 221 -1.85 -19.35 4.56
CA ASN A 221 -3.23 -19.78 4.77
C ASN A 221 -3.37 -20.65 6.02
N ARG A 222 -2.45 -20.53 6.99
CA ARG A 222 -2.36 -21.35 8.19
C ARG A 222 -3.16 -20.82 9.38
N GLY A 223 -3.91 -19.73 9.24
CA GLY A 223 -4.53 -18.99 10.32
C GLY A 223 -3.58 -18.04 11.07
N HIS A 224 -2.30 -18.04 10.71
CA HIS A 224 -1.26 -17.15 11.22
C HIS A 224 -0.18 -16.89 10.16
N SER A 225 0.68 -15.89 10.37
CA SER A 225 1.70 -15.47 9.40
C SER A 225 2.81 -16.51 9.14
N SER A 226 2.96 -17.52 9.97
CA SER A 226 3.81 -18.70 9.82
C SER A 226 5.34 -18.48 9.83
N HIS A 227 6.07 -19.56 10.06
CA HIS A 227 7.53 -19.60 9.99
C HIS A 227 8.06 -19.83 8.57
N GLU A 228 7.18 -20.16 7.61
CA GLU A 228 7.57 -20.40 6.22
C GLU A 228 7.84 -19.10 5.47
N HIS A 229 7.02 -18.07 5.71
CA HIS A 229 7.19 -16.75 5.12
C HIS A 229 6.90 -15.67 6.15
N ASN A 230 7.81 -14.72 6.31
CA ASN A 230 7.51 -13.52 7.08
C ASN A 230 6.60 -12.59 6.26
N PRO A 231 5.68 -11.83 6.90
CA PRO A 231 4.89 -10.81 6.21
C PRO A 231 5.73 -9.58 5.86
N PHE A 232 6.81 -9.81 5.13
CA PHE A 232 7.83 -8.84 4.77
C PHE A 232 8.49 -9.19 3.44
N ILE A 233 8.71 -8.15 2.64
CA ILE A 233 9.58 -8.19 1.46
C ILE A 233 10.46 -6.94 1.41
N ALA A 234 11.57 -7.02 0.68
CA ALA A 234 12.26 -5.85 0.19
C ALA A 234 12.42 -5.93 -1.33
N LEU A 235 12.17 -4.81 -1.98
CA LEU A 235 12.53 -4.59 -3.38
C LEU A 235 13.82 -3.80 -3.40
N LYS A 236 14.86 -4.34 -4.04
CA LYS A 236 16.16 -3.68 -4.10
C LYS A 236 16.67 -3.66 -5.55
N ARG A 237 17.43 -2.63 -5.92
CA ARG A 237 18.12 -2.65 -7.20
C ARG A 237 19.19 -3.74 -7.19
N GLU A 238 19.57 -4.26 -8.36
CA GLU A 238 20.58 -5.32 -8.48
C GLU A 238 21.90 -4.96 -7.79
N THR A 239 22.34 -3.70 -7.92
CA THR A 239 23.58 -3.18 -7.32
C THR A 239 23.46 -2.80 -5.85
N THR A 240 22.29 -2.93 -5.24
CA THR A 240 22.07 -2.60 -3.81
C THR A 240 22.69 -3.69 -2.93
N ASP A 241 23.52 -3.24 -2.00
CA ASP A 241 24.11 -4.06 -0.95
C ASP A 241 23.66 -3.59 0.46
N GLU A 242 24.36 -3.99 1.50
CA GLU A 242 24.04 -3.61 2.88
C GLU A 242 24.18 -2.10 3.14
N ASN A 243 25.07 -1.39 2.45
CA ASN A 243 25.50 -0.03 2.79
C ASN A 243 25.25 1.00 1.69
N GLN A 244 24.81 0.57 0.50
CA GLN A 244 24.54 1.45 -0.64
C GLN A 244 23.40 0.93 -1.51
N GLY A 245 22.82 1.84 -2.30
CA GLY A 245 21.80 1.53 -3.28
C GLY A 245 20.38 1.70 -2.75
N GLU A 246 19.42 1.60 -3.66
CA GLU A 246 18.00 1.80 -3.40
C GLU A 246 17.34 0.50 -2.92
N ALA A 247 16.56 0.61 -1.85
CA ALA A 247 15.72 -0.45 -1.34
C ALA A 247 14.36 0.09 -0.84
N ILE A 248 13.29 -0.65 -1.10
CA ILE A 248 11.94 -0.41 -0.58
C ILE A 248 11.54 -1.62 0.24
N GLY A 249 11.48 -1.47 1.56
CA GLY A 249 10.97 -2.50 2.45
C GLY A 249 9.47 -2.37 2.65
N ILE A 250 8.73 -3.47 2.61
CA ILE A 250 7.29 -3.54 2.83
C ILE A 250 7.02 -4.58 3.89
N SER A 251 6.37 -4.19 4.97
CA SER A 251 6.00 -5.08 6.07
C SER A 251 4.53 -4.92 6.42
N LEU A 252 3.79 -6.04 6.49
CA LEU A 252 2.42 -6.04 6.97
C LEU A 252 2.41 -6.27 8.48
N VAL A 253 1.83 -5.35 9.23
CA VAL A 253 1.67 -5.42 10.69
C VAL A 253 0.43 -6.28 11.00
N TYR A 254 0.55 -7.58 10.77
CA TYR A 254 -0.53 -8.53 10.89
C TYR A 254 0.00 -9.94 11.16
N SER A 255 -0.66 -10.68 12.03
CA SER A 255 -0.27 -12.04 12.39
C SER A 255 -1.17 -13.14 11.82
N GLY A 256 -2.21 -12.78 11.07
CA GLY A 256 -3.14 -13.71 10.41
C GLY A 256 -2.68 -14.17 9.03
N ASN A 257 -3.61 -14.69 8.24
CA ASN A 257 -3.38 -15.07 6.85
C ASN A 257 -3.06 -13.82 6.02
N PHE A 258 -1.90 -13.80 5.39
CA PHE A 258 -1.44 -12.67 4.61
C PHE A 258 -1.02 -13.07 3.21
N LYS A 259 -1.01 -12.11 2.30
CA LYS A 259 -0.38 -12.23 0.99
C LYS A 259 0.33 -10.93 0.63
N ILE A 260 1.55 -11.06 0.13
CA ILE A 260 2.27 -9.99 -0.55
C ILE A 260 2.58 -10.50 -1.94
N GLN A 261 2.23 -9.73 -2.97
CA GLN A 261 2.48 -10.09 -4.35
C GLN A 261 3.03 -8.93 -5.16
N ALA A 262 3.81 -9.25 -6.17
CA ALA A 262 4.22 -8.35 -7.24
C ALA A 262 3.69 -8.90 -8.56
N GLU A 263 3.02 -8.05 -9.33
CA GLU A 263 2.62 -8.34 -10.70
C GLU A 263 3.37 -7.40 -11.64
N VAL A 264 4.14 -7.98 -12.56
CA VAL A 264 4.77 -7.22 -13.64
C VAL A 264 3.94 -7.41 -14.90
N ASP A 265 3.40 -6.32 -15.41
CA ASP A 265 2.56 -6.32 -16.59
C ASP A 265 3.38 -6.31 -17.91
N THR A 266 2.68 -6.37 -19.02
CA THR A 266 3.28 -6.37 -20.37
C THR A 266 3.90 -5.01 -20.74
N ARG A 267 3.76 -4.00 -19.90
CA ARG A 267 4.34 -2.65 -20.08
C ARG A 267 5.51 -2.41 -19.15
N ASN A 268 5.94 -3.45 -18.43
CA ASN A 268 6.99 -3.35 -17.42
C ASN A 268 6.64 -2.42 -16.24
N THR A 269 5.36 -2.29 -15.90
CA THR A 269 4.94 -1.68 -14.64
C THR A 269 4.86 -2.79 -13.60
N ALA A 270 5.39 -2.56 -12.41
CA ALA A 270 5.32 -3.51 -11.30
C ALA A 270 4.30 -3.04 -10.27
N ARG A 271 3.23 -3.81 -10.07
CA ARG A 271 2.21 -3.58 -9.03
C ARG A 271 2.50 -4.42 -7.81
N ILE A 272 2.67 -3.79 -6.66
CA ILE A 272 2.89 -4.46 -5.38
C ILE A 272 1.62 -4.33 -4.54
N LEU A 273 1.08 -5.46 -4.10
CA LEU A 273 -0.06 -5.54 -3.18
C LEU A 273 0.36 -6.26 -1.91
N ALA A 274 -0.05 -5.74 -0.75
CA ALA A 274 0.16 -6.38 0.54
C ALA A 274 -1.08 -6.25 1.44
N GLY A 275 -1.50 -7.36 2.07
CA GLY A 275 -2.66 -7.35 2.96
C GLY A 275 -3.11 -8.74 3.36
N ILE A 276 -4.39 -8.86 3.72
CA ILE A 276 -5.04 -10.13 4.05
C ILE A 276 -5.03 -11.02 2.80
N ASN A 277 -4.77 -12.33 3.01
CA ASN A 277 -4.76 -13.28 1.92
C ASN A 277 -6.17 -13.50 1.37
N PRO A 278 -6.45 -13.17 0.09
CA PRO A 278 -7.78 -13.30 -0.49
C PRO A 278 -8.22 -14.76 -0.73
N ASP A 279 -7.29 -15.73 -0.75
CA ASP A 279 -7.60 -17.12 -1.09
C ASP A 279 -8.63 -17.76 -0.13
N THR A 280 -8.72 -17.24 1.11
CA THR A 280 -9.63 -17.75 2.15
C THR A 280 -10.41 -16.62 2.84
N PHE A 281 -10.46 -15.44 2.22
CA PHE A 281 -11.11 -14.26 2.77
C PHE A 281 -12.44 -14.00 2.08
N ASP A 282 -13.48 -13.86 2.89
CA ASP A 282 -14.81 -13.41 2.49
C ASP A 282 -15.45 -12.72 3.70
N TRP A 283 -15.57 -11.40 3.62
CA TRP A 283 -16.13 -10.60 4.69
C TRP A 283 -17.46 -10.00 4.27
N LYS A 284 -18.56 -10.45 4.87
CA LYS A 284 -19.86 -9.83 4.70
C LYS A 284 -19.86 -8.46 5.39
N LEU A 285 -20.17 -7.43 4.64
CA LEU A 285 -20.27 -6.04 5.12
C LEU A 285 -21.70 -5.58 4.99
N ASP A 286 -22.47 -5.62 6.09
CA ASP A 286 -23.85 -5.18 6.11
C ASP A 286 -23.98 -3.66 5.99
N ALA A 287 -25.17 -3.16 5.61
CA ALA A 287 -25.42 -1.72 5.51
C ALA A 287 -25.16 -1.02 6.86
N GLY A 288 -24.39 0.05 6.84
CA GLY A 288 -23.95 0.80 8.02
C GLY A 288 -22.73 0.25 8.74
N GLU A 289 -22.18 -0.90 8.32
CA GLU A 289 -20.97 -1.46 8.91
C GLU A 289 -19.69 -0.95 8.24
N HIS A 290 -18.55 -1.21 8.89
CA HIS A 290 -17.23 -0.91 8.37
C HIS A 290 -16.27 -2.10 8.55
N PHE A 291 -15.24 -2.11 7.71
CA PHE A 291 -14.15 -3.08 7.76
C PHE A 291 -12.81 -2.35 7.66
N GLN A 292 -11.92 -2.56 8.64
CA GLN A 292 -10.57 -2.00 8.66
C GLN A 292 -9.56 -3.04 8.21
N THR A 293 -8.74 -2.72 7.20
CA THR A 293 -7.60 -3.56 6.82
C THR A 293 -6.45 -3.42 7.83
N PRO A 294 -5.58 -4.43 7.97
CA PRO A 294 -4.32 -4.30 8.71
C PRO A 294 -3.46 -3.16 8.16
N GLU A 295 -2.48 -2.73 8.96
CA GLU A 295 -1.51 -1.73 8.54
C GLU A 295 -0.38 -2.34 7.73
N ALA A 296 -0.04 -1.72 6.60
CA ALA A 296 1.18 -1.95 5.86
C ALA A 296 2.16 -0.79 6.09
N VAL A 297 3.41 -1.12 6.40
CA VAL A 297 4.48 -0.14 6.61
C VAL A 297 5.47 -0.23 5.46
N ILE A 298 5.78 0.91 4.83
CA ILE A 298 6.71 1.02 3.72
C ILE A 298 7.89 1.89 4.16
N VAL A 299 9.11 1.38 3.96
CA VAL A 299 10.36 2.08 4.25
C VAL A 299 11.16 2.24 2.97
N TYR A 300 11.61 3.45 2.69
CA TYR A 300 12.53 3.74 1.59
C TYR A 300 13.97 3.92 2.12
N SER A 301 14.93 3.47 1.37
CA SER A 301 16.36 3.71 1.63
C SER A 301 17.12 3.92 0.32
N ASP A 302 17.96 4.92 0.24
CA ASP A 302 19.00 5.10 -0.79
C ASP A 302 20.40 4.77 -0.27
N GLN A 303 20.48 4.19 0.95
CA GLN A 303 21.71 3.83 1.67
C GLN A 303 21.77 2.32 1.98
N GLY A 304 21.20 1.50 1.12
CA GLY A 304 21.25 0.05 1.20
C GLY A 304 20.28 -0.58 2.20
N LEU A 305 20.40 -1.90 2.31
CA LEU A 305 19.53 -2.76 3.11
C LEU A 305 19.65 -2.50 4.61
N ASN A 306 20.86 -2.16 5.09
CA ASN A 306 21.09 -1.93 6.50
C ASN A 306 20.31 -0.71 7.03
N LYS A 307 20.31 0.41 6.29
CA LYS A 307 19.52 1.59 6.67
C LYS A 307 18.02 1.28 6.67
N MET A 308 17.52 0.57 5.68
CA MET A 308 16.12 0.10 5.60
C MET A 308 15.77 -0.75 6.83
N SER A 309 16.56 -1.79 7.10
CA SER A 309 16.37 -2.72 8.21
C SER A 309 16.37 -2.00 9.57
N GLN A 310 17.37 -1.14 9.83
CA GLN A 310 17.45 -0.37 11.06
C GLN A 310 16.27 0.60 11.25
N THR A 311 15.73 1.14 10.16
CA THR A 311 14.54 1.99 10.20
C THR A 311 13.34 1.21 10.72
N PHE A 312 13.09 -0.01 10.20
CA PHE A 312 12.06 -0.90 10.72
C PHE A 312 12.28 -1.27 12.18
N HIS A 313 13.49 -1.66 12.56
CA HIS A 313 13.80 -2.05 13.95
C HIS A 313 13.52 -0.90 14.93
N LYS A 314 13.96 0.31 14.62
CA LYS A 314 13.72 1.49 15.47
C LYS A 314 12.24 1.87 15.53
N LEU A 315 11.54 1.78 14.39
CA LEU A 315 10.10 2.03 14.35
C LEU A 315 9.35 1.05 15.25
N TYR A 316 9.60 -0.25 15.08
CA TYR A 316 8.88 -1.29 15.81
C TYR A 316 9.22 -1.30 17.29
N GLN A 317 10.48 -1.11 17.65
CA GLN A 317 10.88 -0.98 19.03
C GLN A 317 10.19 0.20 19.74
N LYS A 318 10.12 1.36 19.08
CA LYS A 318 9.64 2.58 19.73
C LYS A 318 8.15 2.85 19.53
N ARG A 319 7.58 2.38 18.41
CA ARG A 319 6.24 2.78 17.97
C ARG A 319 5.33 1.61 17.55
N LEU A 320 5.70 0.36 17.87
CA LEU A 320 4.83 -0.82 17.76
C LEU A 320 4.77 -1.55 19.11
N ALA A 321 5.91 -1.90 19.69
CA ALA A 321 5.99 -2.44 21.05
C ALA A 321 5.46 -1.41 22.07
N ARG A 322 4.65 -1.85 23.04
CA ARG A 322 3.94 -0.98 23.97
C ARG A 322 4.28 -1.31 25.43
N GLY A 323 4.22 -0.28 26.29
CA GLY A 323 4.39 -0.42 27.72
C GLY A 323 5.75 -1.03 28.08
N GLU A 324 5.75 -1.91 29.06
CA GLU A 324 6.96 -2.57 29.57
C GLU A 324 7.68 -3.45 28.53
N TRP A 325 6.95 -3.92 27.50
CA TRP A 325 7.48 -4.78 26.42
C TRP A 325 8.46 -4.05 25.49
N ARG A 326 8.43 -2.72 25.46
CA ARG A 326 9.32 -1.90 24.65
C ARG A 326 10.78 -2.00 25.09
N ASP A 327 11.00 -2.14 26.37
CA ASP A 327 12.34 -2.11 26.97
C ASP A 327 12.74 -3.44 27.63
N LYS A 328 11.84 -4.45 27.61
CA LYS A 328 12.15 -5.78 28.15
C LYS A 328 13.03 -6.58 27.18
N PRO A 329 14.14 -7.16 27.67
CA PRO A 329 14.87 -8.15 26.89
C PRO A 329 14.01 -9.40 26.70
N LEU A 330 14.21 -10.08 25.56
CA LEU A 330 13.61 -11.38 25.34
C LEU A 330 14.06 -12.39 26.40
N SER A 331 13.10 -13.04 27.05
CA SER A 331 13.35 -14.19 27.94
C SER A 331 12.51 -15.36 27.47
N LEU A 332 13.14 -16.54 27.37
CA LEU A 332 12.47 -17.79 26.97
C LEU A 332 12.24 -18.72 28.17
N ILE A 333 12.79 -18.42 29.35
CA ILE A 333 12.79 -19.30 30.53
C ILE A 333 12.08 -18.64 31.72
N HIS A 334 12.04 -17.32 31.80
CA HIS A 334 11.56 -16.56 32.95
C HIS A 334 10.33 -15.71 32.63
N ILE A 335 9.41 -16.25 31.84
CA ILE A 335 8.14 -15.61 31.52
C ILE A 335 7.13 -15.99 32.61
#